data_941110fbeed8ea41a335630940b0b694
#
_entry.id   941110fbeed8ea41a335630940b0b694
#
_cell.length_a   1.000
_cell.length_b   1.000
_cell.length_c   1.000
_cell.angle_alpha   90.00
_cell.angle_beta   90.00
_cell.angle_gamma   90.00
#
_symmetry.space_group_name_H-M   'P 1'
#
loop_
_entity.id
_entity.type
_entity.pdbx_description
1 polymer ?
#
loop_
_entity_poly.entity_id
_entity_poly.type
_entity_poly.pdbx_seq_one_letter_code
_entity_poly.pdbx_strand_id
1 'polypeptide(L)'
;YREDNQQVVMYVRDINDDYIKLLQMAMCHTLDSVGIVSANVSQGICLSFTGKKEELEGQEGQSVDSYIEMISKMIPVDELRKNFCQKFSQKNMLKTFHEGKADISMDIAFACSKEAQISVLRVNVDMARNSFSKEIEAVLHFTDITAGYLVENVPQKIYQKNYENIIIIDANRKQMIKTDVLSSVLSEYLKREELYEGWTSYDSQKDVVDSEREKFKKCVELSAIEEGLCKDKQYSF
;
A
#
# COMPACT_ATOMS: atom_id res chain seq x y z
N TYR A 1 -19.17 -45.20 -49.86
CA TYR A 1 -18.23 -44.39 -49.10
C TYR A 1 -19.01 -43.24 -48.51
N ARG A 2 -19.32 -43.34 -47.19
CA ARG A 2 -19.79 -42.16 -46.42
C ARG A 2 -18.54 -41.37 -46.02
N GLU A 3 -18.35 -40.22 -46.60
CA GLU A 3 -17.46 -39.23 -46.04
C GLU A 3 -18.03 -38.80 -44.66
N ASP A 4 -17.38 -39.14 -43.59
CA ASP A 4 -17.68 -38.63 -42.26
C ASP A 4 -17.41 -37.14 -42.27
N ASN A 5 -18.44 -36.34 -42.45
CA ASN A 5 -18.38 -34.90 -42.23
C ASN A 5 -18.09 -34.66 -40.77
N GLN A 6 -16.81 -34.59 -40.41
CA GLN A 6 -16.39 -34.13 -39.08
C GLN A 6 -16.78 -32.64 -38.95
N GLN A 7 -17.85 -32.39 -38.26
CA GLN A 7 -18.24 -31.04 -37.88
C GLN A 7 -17.47 -30.65 -36.63
N VAL A 8 -16.64 -29.62 -36.69
CA VAL A 8 -15.99 -29.02 -35.53
C VAL A 8 -16.86 -27.86 -35.08
N VAL A 9 -17.43 -27.99 -33.87
CA VAL A 9 -18.17 -26.89 -33.24
C VAL A 9 -17.20 -26.17 -32.29
N MET A 10 -16.90 -24.92 -32.60
CA MET A 10 -16.07 -24.06 -31.78
C MET A 10 -17.00 -23.17 -30.94
N TYR A 11 -16.86 -23.26 -29.61
CA TYR A 11 -17.50 -22.34 -28.69
C TYR A 11 -16.50 -21.24 -28.32
N VAL A 12 -16.83 -20.03 -28.67
CA VAL A 12 -16.08 -18.85 -28.25
C VAL A 12 -16.95 -18.12 -27.23
N ARG A 13 -16.47 -18.06 -25.99
CA ARG A 13 -17.10 -17.28 -24.93
C ARG A 13 -16.22 -16.06 -24.66
N ASP A 14 -16.83 -14.88 -24.64
CA ASP A 14 -16.18 -13.71 -24.11
C ASP A 14 -16.15 -13.80 -22.58
N ILE A 15 -14.95 -13.78 -22.02
CA ILE A 15 -14.72 -13.87 -20.57
C ILE A 15 -14.27 -12.54 -19.98
N ASN A 16 -14.30 -11.44 -20.76
CA ASN A 16 -13.72 -10.18 -20.33
C ASN A 16 -14.42 -9.62 -19.08
N ASP A 17 -15.76 -9.61 -19.06
CA ASP A 17 -16.52 -9.19 -17.88
C ASP A 17 -16.30 -10.13 -16.69
N ASP A 18 -16.25 -11.45 -16.95
CA ASP A 18 -15.94 -12.44 -15.93
C ASP A 18 -14.50 -12.26 -15.42
N TYR A 19 -13.55 -11.91 -16.31
CA TYR A 19 -12.16 -11.65 -15.93
C TYR A 19 -12.01 -10.40 -15.07
N ILE A 20 -12.65 -9.29 -15.40
CA ILE A 20 -12.66 -8.07 -14.59
C ILE A 20 -13.26 -8.36 -13.19
N LYS A 21 -14.39 -9.09 -13.14
CA LYS A 21 -15.00 -9.50 -11.86
C LYS A 21 -14.08 -10.42 -11.04
N LEU A 22 -13.39 -11.36 -11.69
CA LEU A 22 -12.41 -12.22 -11.04
C LEU A 22 -11.21 -11.43 -10.49
N LEU A 23 -10.70 -10.45 -11.26
CA LEU A 23 -9.65 -9.55 -10.78
C LEU A 23 -10.12 -8.76 -9.55
N GLN A 24 -11.32 -8.18 -9.59
CA GLN A 24 -11.90 -7.46 -8.45
C GLN A 24 -12.03 -8.37 -7.23
N MET A 25 -12.56 -9.59 -7.39
CA MET A 25 -12.70 -10.56 -6.30
C MET A 25 -11.34 -10.99 -5.74
N ALA A 26 -10.37 -11.30 -6.60
CA ALA A 26 -9.03 -11.68 -6.17
C ALA A 26 -8.35 -10.56 -5.38
N MET A 27 -8.48 -9.32 -5.82
CA MET A 27 -7.91 -8.15 -5.16
C MET A 27 -8.59 -7.82 -3.83
N CYS A 28 -9.92 -8.02 -3.72
CA CYS A 28 -10.67 -7.81 -2.48
C CYS A 28 -10.23 -8.75 -1.35
N HIS A 29 -9.70 -9.92 -1.67
CA HIS A 29 -9.30 -10.92 -0.68
C HIS A 29 -7.84 -10.78 -0.19
N THR A 30 -7.06 -9.85 -0.74
CA THR A 30 -5.72 -9.59 -0.21
C THR A 30 -5.83 -8.84 1.13
N LEU A 31 -5.05 -9.27 2.13
CA LEU A 31 -5.07 -8.69 3.48
C LEU A 31 -4.77 -7.19 3.46
N ASP A 32 -3.92 -6.75 2.54
CA ASP A 32 -3.42 -5.38 2.42
C ASP A 32 -4.26 -4.51 1.47
N SER A 33 -5.33 -5.06 0.85
CA SER A 33 -6.25 -4.30 0.02
C SER A 33 -7.08 -3.33 0.86
N VAL A 34 -7.01 -2.05 0.54
CA VAL A 34 -7.73 -0.98 1.25
C VAL A 34 -8.84 -0.36 0.42
N GLY A 35 -8.80 -0.53 -0.91
CA GLY A 35 -9.87 -0.05 -1.78
C GLY A 35 -9.73 -0.51 -3.23
N ILE A 36 -10.87 -0.68 -3.89
CA ILE A 36 -10.96 -1.03 -5.31
C ILE A 36 -12.03 -0.16 -5.95
N VAL A 37 -11.71 0.38 -7.11
CA VAL A 37 -12.61 1.20 -7.92
C VAL A 37 -12.66 0.66 -9.33
N SER A 38 -13.86 0.42 -9.83
CA SER A 38 -14.06 0.10 -11.24
C SER A 38 -14.47 1.36 -11.99
N ALA A 39 -13.94 1.57 -13.18
CA ALA A 39 -14.23 2.72 -14.00
C ALA A 39 -14.38 2.34 -15.48
N ASN A 40 -15.27 3.01 -16.16
CA ASN A 40 -15.30 3.06 -17.62
C ASN A 40 -14.46 4.25 -18.08
N VAL A 41 -13.23 3.98 -18.49
CA VAL A 41 -12.28 5.02 -18.88
C VAL A 41 -12.66 5.69 -20.17
N SER A 42 -13.30 4.96 -21.12
CA SER A 42 -13.80 5.53 -22.37
C SER A 42 -14.86 6.60 -22.13
N GLN A 43 -15.77 6.37 -21.19
CA GLN A 43 -16.81 7.32 -20.81
C GLN A 43 -16.33 8.30 -19.72
N GLY A 44 -15.22 7.99 -19.04
CA GLY A 44 -14.66 8.81 -17.97
C GLY A 44 -15.46 8.79 -16.68
N ILE A 45 -16.14 7.68 -16.36
CA ILE A 45 -17.01 7.55 -15.19
C ILE A 45 -16.55 6.38 -14.28
N CYS A 46 -16.72 6.56 -12.99
CA CYS A 46 -16.55 5.50 -11.99
C CYS A 46 -17.84 4.68 -11.90
N LEU A 47 -17.70 3.34 -11.87
CA LEU A 47 -18.82 2.40 -11.90
C LEU A 47 -19.15 1.84 -10.51
N SER A 48 -18.13 1.52 -9.73
CA SER A 48 -18.32 0.94 -8.41
C SER A 48 -17.13 1.21 -7.50
N PHE A 49 -17.40 1.18 -6.20
CA PHE A 49 -16.41 1.34 -5.15
C PHE A 49 -16.56 0.19 -4.14
N THR A 50 -15.43 -0.38 -3.72
CA THR A 50 -15.39 -1.44 -2.68
C THR A 50 -14.12 -1.25 -1.88
N GLY A 51 -14.21 -1.16 -0.56
CA GLY A 51 -13.01 -1.01 0.24
C GLY A 51 -13.25 -0.91 1.73
N LYS A 52 -12.14 -0.84 2.47
CA LYS A 52 -12.10 -0.73 3.93
C LYS A 52 -11.94 0.73 4.40
N LYS A 53 -11.39 1.60 3.52
CA LYS A 53 -11.14 3.02 3.85
C LYS A 53 -12.24 3.89 3.22
N GLU A 54 -13.09 4.48 4.05
CA GLU A 54 -14.16 5.39 3.62
C GLU A 54 -13.63 6.59 2.82
N GLU A 55 -12.41 7.03 3.12
CA GLU A 55 -11.78 8.15 2.41
C GLU A 55 -11.50 7.88 0.92
N LEU A 56 -11.46 6.60 0.53
CA LEU A 56 -11.29 6.18 -0.86
C LEU A 56 -12.63 5.97 -1.58
N GLU A 57 -13.75 6.07 -0.88
CA GLU A 57 -15.06 5.95 -1.49
C GLU A 57 -15.42 7.21 -2.27
N GLY A 58 -15.93 7.00 -3.49
CA GLY A 58 -16.49 8.04 -4.33
C GLY A 58 -17.97 7.79 -4.59
N GLN A 59 -18.52 8.49 -5.57
CA GLN A 59 -19.90 8.29 -6.00
C GLN A 59 -19.95 7.57 -7.34
N GLU A 60 -20.84 6.59 -7.47
CA GLU A 60 -21.11 5.94 -8.74
C GLU A 60 -21.56 6.98 -9.78
N GLY A 61 -21.02 6.89 -11.00
CA GLY A 61 -21.24 7.89 -12.04
C GLY A 61 -20.38 9.15 -11.92
N GLN A 62 -19.60 9.31 -10.85
CA GLN A 62 -18.63 10.40 -10.71
C GLN A 62 -17.58 10.32 -11.83
N SER A 63 -17.12 11.49 -12.32
CA SER A 63 -16.05 11.48 -13.31
C SER A 63 -14.75 10.93 -12.72
N VAL A 64 -14.01 10.16 -13.52
CA VAL A 64 -12.71 9.59 -13.14
C VAL A 64 -11.75 10.68 -12.69
N ASP A 65 -11.65 11.78 -13.44
CA ASP A 65 -10.74 12.89 -13.10
C ASP A 65 -11.14 13.57 -11.79
N SER A 66 -12.44 13.76 -11.52
CA SER A 66 -12.92 14.31 -10.24
C SER A 66 -12.64 13.37 -9.05
N TYR A 67 -12.74 12.06 -9.28
CA TYR A 67 -12.38 11.06 -8.29
C TYR A 67 -10.88 11.09 -7.96
N ILE A 68 -10.04 11.11 -8.99
CA ILE A 68 -8.57 11.22 -8.84
C ILE A 68 -8.19 12.52 -8.13
N GLU A 69 -8.84 13.64 -8.47
CA GLU A 69 -8.62 14.92 -7.80
C GLU A 69 -9.02 14.86 -6.32
N MET A 70 -10.16 14.24 -6.01
CA MET A 70 -10.62 14.05 -4.63
C MET A 70 -9.59 13.29 -3.79
N ILE A 71 -9.12 12.14 -4.28
CA ILE A 71 -8.11 11.33 -3.59
C ILE A 71 -6.79 12.09 -3.47
N SER A 72 -6.39 12.83 -4.49
CA SER A 72 -5.13 13.57 -4.52
C SER A 72 -5.00 14.56 -3.36
N LYS A 73 -6.10 15.06 -2.80
CA LYS A 73 -6.10 15.97 -1.63
C LYS A 73 -5.48 15.34 -0.38
N MET A 74 -5.48 14.02 -0.29
CA MET A 74 -4.81 13.29 0.79
C MET A 74 -3.29 13.19 0.62
N ILE A 75 -2.75 13.61 -0.52
CA ILE A 75 -1.30 13.60 -0.78
C ILE A 75 -0.70 14.89 -0.23
N PRO A 76 0.18 14.81 0.79
CA PRO A 76 0.67 16.00 1.49
C PRO A 76 1.61 16.89 0.67
N VAL A 77 2.29 16.33 -0.34
CA VAL A 77 3.28 17.02 -1.16
C VAL A 77 2.67 17.45 -2.49
N ASP A 78 2.65 18.75 -2.77
CA ASP A 78 1.98 19.32 -3.96
C ASP A 78 2.53 18.83 -5.29
N GLU A 79 3.84 18.61 -5.39
CA GLU A 79 4.46 18.09 -6.61
C GLU A 79 4.02 16.63 -6.88
N LEU A 80 3.98 15.80 -5.83
CA LEU A 80 3.50 14.42 -5.92
C LEU A 80 2.00 14.37 -6.24
N ARG A 81 1.22 15.31 -5.70
CA ARG A 81 -0.21 15.45 -6.01
C ARG A 81 -0.45 15.73 -7.49
N LYS A 82 0.29 16.69 -8.06
CA LYS A 82 0.21 17.01 -9.50
C LYS A 82 0.60 15.82 -10.36
N ASN A 83 1.68 15.12 -10.00
CA ASN A 83 2.15 13.94 -10.70
C ASN A 83 1.10 12.81 -10.65
N PHE A 84 0.49 12.59 -9.48
CA PHE A 84 -0.59 11.62 -9.29
C PHE A 84 -1.78 11.93 -10.19
N CYS A 85 -2.31 13.16 -10.16
CA CYS A 85 -3.42 13.57 -11.01
C CYS A 85 -3.09 13.43 -12.50
N GLN A 86 -1.89 13.80 -12.92
CA GLN A 86 -1.49 13.64 -14.32
C GLN A 86 -1.39 12.17 -14.72
N LYS A 87 -0.79 11.33 -13.86
CA LYS A 87 -0.55 9.91 -14.15
C LYS A 87 -1.84 9.11 -14.25
N PHE A 88 -2.80 9.38 -13.37
CA PHE A 88 -4.07 8.67 -13.30
C PHE A 88 -5.25 9.42 -13.93
N SER A 89 -5.00 10.48 -14.71
CA SER A 89 -6.05 11.14 -15.49
C SER A 89 -6.64 10.22 -16.54
N GLN A 90 -7.93 10.38 -16.82
CA GLN A 90 -8.62 9.66 -17.91
C GLN A 90 -7.82 9.73 -19.22
N LYS A 91 -7.38 10.92 -19.58
CA LYS A 91 -6.59 11.14 -20.80
C LYS A 91 -5.29 10.32 -20.82
N ASN A 92 -4.57 10.26 -19.72
CA ASN A 92 -3.31 9.50 -19.65
C ASN A 92 -3.56 7.99 -19.65
N MET A 93 -4.61 7.53 -18.97
CA MET A 93 -5.01 6.11 -19.01
C MET A 93 -5.33 5.67 -20.43
N LEU A 94 -6.15 6.42 -21.15
CA LEU A 94 -6.47 6.13 -22.55
C LEU A 94 -5.22 6.14 -23.44
N LYS A 95 -4.35 7.14 -23.27
CA LYS A 95 -3.09 7.21 -24.01
C LYS A 95 -2.23 5.98 -23.76
N THR A 96 -2.00 5.63 -22.48
CA THR A 96 -1.18 4.49 -22.07
C THR A 96 -1.71 3.18 -22.65
N PHE A 97 -3.03 2.99 -22.60
CA PHE A 97 -3.67 1.81 -23.18
C PHE A 97 -3.50 1.74 -24.72
N HIS A 98 -3.62 2.86 -25.42
CA HIS A 98 -3.40 2.92 -26.87
C HIS A 98 -1.93 2.71 -27.26
N GLU A 99 -1.00 3.00 -26.35
CA GLU A 99 0.43 2.68 -26.52
C GLU A 99 0.75 1.18 -26.24
N GLY A 100 -0.27 0.37 -25.94
CA GLY A 100 -0.13 -1.07 -25.74
C GLY A 100 0.23 -1.47 -24.29
N LYS A 101 0.14 -0.55 -23.33
CA LYS A 101 0.33 -0.82 -21.91
C LYS A 101 -1.02 -0.92 -21.23
N ALA A 102 -1.28 -2.05 -20.58
CA ALA A 102 -2.54 -2.32 -19.89
C ALA A 102 -2.54 -1.95 -18.41
N ASP A 103 -1.41 -1.51 -17.88
CA ASP A 103 -1.25 -1.20 -16.45
C ASP A 103 -0.56 0.13 -16.19
N ILE A 104 -0.89 0.74 -15.06
CA ILE A 104 -0.23 1.93 -14.50
C ILE A 104 -0.08 1.71 -13.00
N SER A 105 1.11 1.95 -12.43
CA SER A 105 1.36 1.78 -11.01
C SER A 105 2.11 2.96 -10.40
N MET A 106 1.81 3.30 -9.14
CA MET A 106 2.52 4.32 -8.39
C MET A 106 2.43 4.06 -6.89
N ASP A 107 3.58 4.17 -6.21
CA ASP A 107 3.65 4.18 -4.75
C ASP A 107 3.62 5.61 -4.26
N ILE A 108 2.73 5.93 -3.31
CA ILE A 108 2.54 7.30 -2.85
C ILE A 108 2.09 7.35 -1.39
N ALA A 109 2.58 8.36 -0.67
CA ALA A 109 2.17 8.61 0.71
C ALA A 109 0.84 9.36 0.76
N PHE A 110 -0.11 8.85 1.52
CA PHE A 110 -1.39 9.45 1.82
C PHE A 110 -1.48 9.81 3.31
N ALA A 111 -1.96 10.99 3.61
CA ALA A 111 -2.29 11.42 4.96
C ALA A 111 -3.78 11.19 5.22
N CYS A 112 -4.12 10.22 6.07
CA CYS A 112 -5.50 9.97 6.50
C CYS A 112 -5.91 11.03 7.52
N SER A 113 -6.98 11.77 7.24
CA SER A 113 -7.44 12.90 8.06
C SER A 113 -7.95 12.50 9.45
N LYS A 114 -8.44 11.27 9.61
CA LYS A 114 -9.04 10.78 10.87
C LYS A 114 -8.00 10.32 11.89
N GLU A 115 -6.81 9.92 11.47
CA GLU A 115 -5.83 9.27 12.35
C GLU A 115 -4.49 10.01 12.44
N ALA A 116 -4.33 11.16 11.76
CA ALA A 116 -3.04 11.87 11.61
C ALA A 116 -1.89 10.95 11.13
N GLN A 117 -2.24 9.81 10.55
CA GLN A 117 -1.30 8.77 10.13
C GLN A 117 -1.01 8.87 8.64
N ILE A 118 0.25 8.75 8.28
CA ILE A 118 0.68 8.63 6.88
C ILE A 118 0.75 7.15 6.53
N SER A 119 0.01 6.75 5.51
CA SER A 119 0.12 5.41 4.90
C SER A 119 0.77 5.52 3.53
N VAL A 120 1.61 4.56 3.17
CA VAL A 120 2.11 4.43 1.80
C VAL A 120 1.22 3.43 1.07
N LEU A 121 0.52 3.93 0.06
CA LEU A 121 -0.35 3.09 -0.76
C LEU A 121 0.31 2.88 -2.13
N ARG A 122 0.25 1.66 -2.61
CA ARG A 122 0.44 1.33 -4.02
C ARG A 122 -0.89 1.46 -4.74
N VAL A 123 -0.94 2.31 -5.75
CA VAL A 123 -2.10 2.47 -6.62
C VAL A 123 -1.78 1.79 -7.94
N ASN A 124 -2.49 0.72 -8.24
CA ASN A 124 -2.42 0.02 -9.53
C ASN A 124 -3.70 0.28 -10.31
N VAL A 125 -3.56 0.48 -11.60
CA VAL A 125 -4.68 0.55 -12.55
C VAL A 125 -4.45 -0.52 -13.60
N ASP A 126 -5.36 -1.47 -13.68
CA ASP A 126 -5.38 -2.50 -14.73
C ASP A 126 -6.50 -2.16 -15.70
N MET A 127 -6.18 -2.10 -17.00
CA MET A 127 -7.08 -1.69 -18.04
C MET A 127 -7.33 -2.84 -19.02
N ALA A 128 -8.57 -2.99 -19.44
CA ALA A 128 -8.99 -3.95 -20.46
C ALA A 128 -10.00 -3.33 -21.41
N ARG A 129 -10.06 -3.87 -22.64
CA ARG A 129 -11.09 -3.51 -23.59
C ARG A 129 -12.28 -4.46 -23.46
N ASN A 130 -13.45 -3.94 -23.15
CA ASN A 130 -14.68 -4.71 -23.14
C ASN A 130 -14.98 -5.20 -24.57
N SER A 131 -15.16 -6.50 -24.73
CA SER A 131 -15.32 -7.11 -26.05
C SER A 131 -16.66 -6.77 -26.71
N PHE A 132 -17.68 -6.43 -25.94
CA PHE A 132 -19.00 -6.08 -26.43
C PHE A 132 -19.11 -4.58 -26.75
N SER A 133 -18.90 -3.74 -25.74
CA SER A 133 -19.02 -2.29 -25.89
C SER A 133 -17.84 -1.66 -26.63
N LYS A 134 -16.69 -2.39 -26.73
CA LYS A 134 -15.41 -1.90 -27.26
C LYS A 134 -14.81 -0.76 -26.41
N GLU A 135 -15.42 -0.44 -25.29
CA GLU A 135 -14.96 0.57 -24.37
C GLU A 135 -13.77 0.06 -23.55
N ILE A 136 -12.97 0.98 -23.04
CA ILE A 136 -11.85 0.68 -22.15
C ILE A 136 -12.36 0.81 -20.72
N GLU A 137 -12.27 -0.28 -19.98
CA GLU A 137 -12.59 -0.35 -18.56
C GLU A 137 -11.30 -0.48 -17.76
N ALA A 138 -11.33 0.01 -16.53
CA ALA A 138 -10.20 -0.06 -15.61
C ALA A 138 -10.64 -0.48 -14.21
N VAL A 139 -9.72 -1.15 -13.52
CA VAL A 139 -9.80 -1.42 -12.09
C VAL A 139 -8.64 -0.69 -11.42
N LEU A 140 -8.95 0.24 -10.55
CA LEU A 140 -7.98 0.91 -9.68
C LEU A 140 -7.93 0.15 -8.36
N HIS A 141 -6.79 -0.34 -7.99
CA HIS A 141 -6.55 -1.09 -6.76
C HIS A 141 -5.59 -0.34 -5.84
N PHE A 142 -6.02 -0.12 -4.60
CA PHE A 142 -5.24 0.53 -3.54
C PHE A 142 -4.77 -0.53 -2.55
N THR A 143 -3.46 -0.70 -2.42
CA THR A 143 -2.84 -1.66 -1.50
C THR A 143 -2.03 -0.90 -0.47
N ASP A 144 -2.21 -1.18 0.82
CA ASP A 144 -1.37 -0.62 1.87
C ASP A 144 -0.03 -1.36 1.89
N ILE A 145 1.03 -0.66 1.50
CA ILE A 145 2.40 -1.19 1.46
C ILE A 145 3.28 -0.54 2.54
N THR A 146 2.69 0.17 3.50
CA THR A 146 3.42 0.97 4.48
C THR A 146 4.50 0.16 5.20
N ALA A 147 4.15 -1.02 5.71
CA ALA A 147 5.10 -1.88 6.40
C ALA A 147 6.28 -2.31 5.50
N GLY A 148 5.99 -2.82 4.29
CA GLY A 148 7.01 -3.22 3.32
C GLY A 148 7.87 -2.05 2.86
N TYR A 149 7.25 -0.90 2.59
CA TYR A 149 7.95 0.31 2.15
C TYR A 149 8.93 0.82 3.20
N LEU A 150 8.53 0.84 4.48
CA LEU A 150 9.41 1.22 5.58
C LEU A 150 10.57 0.24 5.72
N VAL A 151 10.30 -1.06 5.60
CA VAL A 151 11.31 -2.11 5.67
C VAL A 151 12.37 -1.98 4.56
N GLU A 152 11.97 -1.64 3.34
CA GLU A 152 12.87 -1.57 2.19
C GLU A 152 13.62 -0.23 2.09
N ASN A 153 12.94 0.87 2.39
CA ASN A 153 13.47 2.20 2.06
C ASN A 153 14.12 2.92 3.24
N VAL A 154 13.67 2.69 4.48
CA VAL A 154 14.23 3.36 5.66
C VAL A 154 15.65 2.86 5.95
N PRO A 155 15.95 1.55 5.96
CA PRO A 155 17.30 1.06 6.24
C PRO A 155 18.35 1.62 5.29
N GLN A 156 18.08 1.66 3.98
CA GLN A 156 19.05 2.15 2.98
C GLN A 156 19.54 3.57 3.27
N LYS A 157 18.66 4.45 3.77
CA LYS A 157 19.03 5.82 4.14
C LYS A 157 19.77 5.90 5.48
N ILE A 158 19.55 4.93 6.36
CA ILE A 158 20.12 4.89 7.71
C ILE A 158 21.46 4.16 7.73
N TYR A 159 21.67 3.10 6.94
CA TYR A 159 22.94 2.37 6.81
C TYR A 159 24.14 3.26 6.48
N GLN A 160 23.91 4.41 5.83
CA GLN A 160 24.96 5.40 5.58
C GLN A 160 25.51 6.05 6.86
N LYS A 161 24.89 5.85 8.03
CA LYS A 161 25.26 6.48 9.30
C LYS A 161 25.93 5.55 10.32
N ASN A 162 26.29 4.32 9.91
CA ASN A 162 27.02 3.36 10.77
C ASN A 162 26.30 2.97 12.07
N TYR A 163 24.98 2.73 12.03
CA TYR A 163 24.27 2.16 13.19
C TYR A 163 24.50 0.65 13.25
N GLU A 164 24.70 0.12 14.47
CA GLU A 164 24.87 -1.31 14.72
C GLU A 164 23.55 -2.08 14.64
N ASN A 165 22.46 -1.44 15.03
CA ASN A 165 21.13 -2.03 15.05
C ASN A 165 20.09 -1.02 14.59
N ILE A 166 19.11 -1.49 13.83
CA ILE A 166 17.96 -0.70 13.36
C ILE A 166 16.70 -1.47 13.69
N ILE A 167 15.78 -0.82 14.40
CA ILE A 167 14.47 -1.38 14.75
C ILE A 167 13.42 -0.44 14.20
N ILE A 168 12.49 -0.98 13.41
CA ILE A 168 11.34 -0.25 12.89
C ILE A 168 10.10 -0.72 13.65
N ILE A 169 9.39 0.21 14.25
CA ILE A 169 8.26 -0.06 15.13
C ILE A 169 7.02 0.62 14.55
N ASP A 170 5.91 -0.11 14.47
CA ASP A 170 4.59 0.48 14.32
C ASP A 170 4.09 0.89 15.71
N ALA A 171 4.15 2.18 16.01
CA ALA A 171 3.77 2.71 17.33
C ALA A 171 2.27 2.49 17.63
N ASN A 172 1.40 2.54 16.61
CA ASN A 172 -0.03 2.34 16.78
C ASN A 172 -0.37 0.90 17.14
N ARG A 173 0.29 -0.06 16.50
CA ARG A 173 0.10 -1.49 16.75
C ARG A 173 1.01 -2.03 17.85
N LYS A 174 1.98 -1.22 18.31
CA LYS A 174 3.04 -1.60 19.25
C LYS A 174 3.83 -2.84 18.81
N GLN A 175 3.97 -3.00 17.48
CA GLN A 175 4.63 -4.15 16.87
C GLN A 175 5.94 -3.76 16.21
N MET A 176 6.93 -4.65 16.29
CA MET A 176 8.13 -4.53 15.49
C MET A 176 7.86 -4.98 14.06
N ILE A 177 8.16 -4.10 13.10
CA ILE A 177 7.98 -4.37 11.67
C ILE A 177 9.23 -5.06 11.12
N LYS A 178 10.41 -4.57 11.50
CA LYS A 178 11.69 -5.12 11.05
C LYS A 178 12.79 -4.79 12.03
N THR A 179 13.73 -5.71 12.15
CA THR A 179 14.99 -5.49 12.84
C THR A 179 16.13 -5.95 11.93
N ASP A 180 17.04 -5.04 11.62
CA ASP A 180 18.34 -5.38 11.07
C ASP A 180 19.34 -5.42 12.21
N VAL A 181 19.60 -6.61 12.71
CA VAL A 181 20.48 -6.83 13.84
C VAL A 181 21.67 -7.64 13.38
N LEU A 182 22.86 -7.09 13.57
CA LEU A 182 24.12 -7.79 13.27
C LEU A 182 24.41 -8.95 14.25
N SER A 183 23.70 -9.02 15.39
CA SER A 183 23.91 -10.09 16.36
C SER A 183 22.91 -11.25 16.16
N SER A 184 23.45 -12.48 16.05
CA SER A 184 22.67 -13.71 15.91
C SER A 184 21.72 -13.99 17.08
N VAL A 185 22.04 -13.51 18.28
CA VAL A 185 21.26 -13.71 19.51
C VAL A 185 19.95 -12.93 19.47
N LEU A 186 19.99 -11.67 19.03
CA LEU A 186 18.79 -10.83 18.92
C LEU A 186 17.87 -11.31 17.79
N SER A 187 18.44 -11.79 16.69
CA SER A 187 17.65 -12.28 15.54
C SER A 187 16.85 -13.54 15.89
N GLU A 188 17.31 -14.37 16.84
CA GLU A 188 16.59 -15.57 17.28
C GLU A 188 15.45 -15.22 18.24
N TYR A 189 15.65 -14.21 19.07
CA TYR A 189 14.61 -13.72 19.99
C TYR A 189 13.49 -13.00 19.26
N LEU A 190 13.80 -12.15 18.29
CA LEU A 190 12.85 -11.40 17.50
C LEU A 190 11.94 -12.26 16.61
N LYS A 191 12.33 -13.51 16.35
CA LYS A 191 11.47 -14.51 15.71
C LYS A 191 10.37 -15.03 16.62
N ARG A 192 10.48 -14.84 17.95
CA ARG A 192 9.54 -15.36 18.94
C ARG A 192 8.59 -14.31 19.49
N GLU A 193 8.97 -13.05 19.49
CA GLU A 193 8.15 -11.96 20.03
C GLU A 193 8.01 -10.81 19.03
N GLU A 194 6.79 -10.65 18.52
CA GLU A 194 6.43 -9.56 17.61
C GLU A 194 6.15 -8.25 18.34
N LEU A 195 6.02 -8.28 19.68
CA LEU A 195 5.65 -7.13 20.48
C LEU A 195 6.89 -6.36 20.98
N TYR A 196 6.86 -5.05 20.79
CA TYR A 196 7.91 -4.14 21.20
C TYR A 196 8.19 -4.19 22.73
N GLU A 197 7.16 -4.33 23.54
CA GLU A 197 7.27 -4.40 24.99
C GLU A 197 8.05 -5.65 25.48
N GLY A 198 7.89 -6.79 24.77
CA GLY A 198 8.66 -7.99 25.03
C GLY A 198 10.15 -7.78 24.77
N TRP A 199 10.50 -7.13 23.67
CA TRP A 199 11.88 -6.82 23.32
C TRP A 199 12.55 -5.90 24.35
N THR A 200 11.91 -4.80 24.71
CA THR A 200 12.49 -3.85 25.69
C THR A 200 12.73 -4.48 27.05
N SER A 201 11.86 -5.40 27.46
CA SER A 201 12.03 -6.16 28.71
C SER A 201 13.21 -7.12 28.66
N TYR A 202 13.43 -7.80 27.52
CA TYR A 202 14.54 -8.72 27.33
C TYR A 202 15.90 -8.01 27.28
N ASP A 203 16.01 -6.98 26.46
CA ASP A 203 17.25 -6.22 26.26
C ASP A 203 17.70 -5.56 27.57
N SER A 204 16.75 -5.01 28.33
CA SER A 204 17.05 -4.42 29.63
C SER A 204 17.59 -5.41 30.64
N GLN A 205 17.31 -6.71 30.48
CA GLN A 205 17.80 -7.74 31.41
C GLN A 205 19.19 -8.28 31.05
N LYS A 206 19.53 -8.32 29.77
CA LYS A 206 20.77 -8.95 29.29
C LYS A 206 21.91 -7.98 29.03
N ASP A 207 21.63 -6.90 28.33
CA ASP A 207 22.67 -6.06 27.75
C ASP A 207 22.82 -4.72 28.47
N VAL A 208 21.92 -4.40 29.40
CA VAL A 208 22.00 -3.18 30.21
C VAL A 208 22.45 -3.49 31.63
N VAL A 209 23.47 -2.73 32.10
CA VAL A 209 23.98 -2.84 33.45
C VAL A 209 22.87 -2.57 34.48
N ASP A 210 22.82 -3.34 35.56
CA ASP A 210 21.75 -3.32 36.57
C ASP A 210 21.39 -1.91 37.06
N SER A 211 22.39 -1.06 37.27
CA SER A 211 22.20 0.33 37.71
C SER A 211 21.51 1.25 36.73
N GLU A 212 21.51 0.91 35.42
CA GLU A 212 20.96 1.73 34.36
C GLU A 212 19.64 1.17 33.78
N ARG A 213 19.23 -0.04 34.22
CA ARG A 213 18.06 -0.74 33.65
C ARG A 213 16.77 0.06 33.75
N GLU A 214 16.50 0.65 34.89
CA GLU A 214 15.27 1.44 35.10
C GLU A 214 15.26 2.72 34.25
N LYS A 215 16.41 3.33 34.08
CA LYS A 215 16.57 4.50 33.23
C LYS A 215 16.35 4.12 31.76
N PHE A 216 17.00 3.04 31.31
CA PHE A 216 16.84 2.51 29.95
C PHE A 216 15.38 2.20 29.63
N LYS A 217 14.68 1.44 30.49
CA LYS A 217 13.26 1.13 30.31
C LYS A 217 12.40 2.36 30.10
N LYS A 218 12.58 3.40 30.95
CA LYS A 218 11.83 4.65 30.81
C LYS A 218 12.12 5.38 29.50
N CYS A 219 13.36 5.35 29.04
CA CYS A 219 13.76 6.00 27.81
C CYS A 219 13.23 5.29 26.56
N VAL A 220 13.09 3.96 26.59
CA VAL A 220 12.59 3.18 25.45
C VAL A 220 11.07 2.91 25.50
N GLU A 221 10.35 3.43 26.49
CA GLU A 221 8.88 3.40 26.47
C GLU A 221 8.35 4.17 25.27
N LEU A 222 7.40 3.57 24.54
CA LEU A 222 6.81 4.22 23.35
C LEU A 222 6.24 5.60 23.65
N SER A 223 5.60 5.77 24.81
CA SER A 223 5.07 7.06 25.26
C SER A 223 6.15 8.14 25.40
N ALA A 224 7.33 7.77 25.93
CA ALA A 224 8.45 8.70 26.06
C ALA A 224 9.05 9.07 24.70
N ILE A 225 9.14 8.09 23.79
CA ILE A 225 9.61 8.29 22.41
C ILE A 225 8.65 9.20 21.67
N GLU A 226 7.35 8.94 21.74
CA GLU A 226 6.30 9.75 21.11
C GLU A 226 6.33 11.20 21.61
N GLU A 227 6.42 11.40 22.93
CA GLU A 227 6.52 12.74 23.52
C GLU A 227 7.78 13.48 23.05
N GLY A 228 8.92 12.79 22.98
CA GLY A 228 10.17 13.36 22.48
C GLY A 228 10.10 13.73 21.01
N LEU A 229 9.53 12.87 20.17
CA LEU A 229 9.34 13.13 18.74
C LEU A 229 8.37 14.27 18.46
N CYS A 230 7.33 14.44 19.27
CA CYS A 230 6.42 15.57 19.16
C CYS A 230 7.12 16.92 19.43
N LYS A 231 8.14 16.94 20.29
CA LYS A 231 8.90 18.17 20.61
C LYS A 231 9.94 18.50 19.55
N ASP A 232 10.79 17.54 19.18
CA ASP A 232 12.03 17.79 18.42
C ASP A 232 12.13 17.04 17.10
N LYS A 233 11.12 16.27 16.68
CA LYS A 233 11.14 15.38 15.50
C LYS A 233 12.26 14.32 15.52
N GLN A 234 13.01 14.25 16.58
CA GLN A 234 14.05 13.28 16.83
C GLN A 234 14.14 13.04 18.34
N TYR A 235 14.29 11.78 18.75
CA TYR A 235 14.47 11.39 20.14
C TYR A 235 15.82 10.70 20.31
N SER A 236 16.59 11.09 21.32
CA SER A 236 17.86 10.47 21.68
C SER A 236 18.00 10.45 23.20
N PHE A 237 18.63 9.43 23.75
CA PHE A 237 18.84 9.23 25.18
C PHE A 237 20.21 8.63 25.50
#